data_0cdbabebbb5abe0ede2aa3b375953993
#
_entry.id   0cdbabebbb5abe0ede2aa3b375953993
#
_cell.length_a   1.000
_cell.length_b   1.000
_cell.length_c   1.000
_cell.angle_alpha   90.00
_cell.angle_beta   90.00
_cell.angle_gamma   90.00
#
_symmetry.space_group_name_H-M   'P 1'
#
loop_
_entity.id
_entity.type
_entity.pdbx_description
1 polymer ?
#
loop_
_entity_poly.entity_id
_entity_poly.type
_entity_poly.pdbx_seq_one_letter_code
_entity_poly.pdbx_strand_id
1 'polypeptide(L)'
;DEDSGIWKPIDVSGLTFGTNGFYLDYEDSGDLGDDESGNGNDFTEVNLAATDQMIDTCTKNFPIQNSIAGTSGSVGANTYTEGNLQVLTPQGENGNNFSTIGVSSGKWYGEFYIKANSGIERSLVGVSGDVMATLLAENNMGSLSGARDVGYMGNDGDKFVSGTESSYGGSAFSVGDVIGVALDLDNRTVNFAQNNSFKGTISIASTGIWHMGCGDVSGGARATIVANYGQDSSFAGSITAANNTDEHSEGLFKYSPPSGFITLNSTNLGEYGG
;
A
#
# COMPACT_ATOMS: atom_id res chain seq x y z
N ASP A 1 12.41 -20.25 9.65
CA ASP A 1 13.42 -20.73 8.71
C ASP A 1 14.77 -20.11 9.08
N GLU A 2 15.74 -20.95 9.49
CA GLU A 2 17.05 -20.45 9.94
C GLU A 2 17.92 -19.95 8.77
N ASP A 3 17.66 -20.45 7.56
CA ASP A 3 18.46 -20.08 6.39
C ASP A 3 18.08 -18.70 5.83
N SER A 4 16.79 -18.36 5.81
CA SER A 4 16.30 -17.08 5.28
C SER A 4 16.00 -16.05 6.36
N GLY A 5 15.96 -16.43 7.64
CA GLY A 5 15.52 -15.58 8.73
C GLY A 5 14.01 -15.27 8.73
N ILE A 6 13.25 -15.84 7.80
CA ILE A 6 11.82 -15.60 7.63
C ILE A 6 11.01 -16.57 8.50
N TRP A 7 10.00 -16.07 9.18
CA TRP A 7 9.01 -16.91 9.83
C TRP A 7 8.20 -17.67 8.77
N LYS A 8 8.18 -18.99 8.87
CA LYS A 8 7.35 -19.87 8.05
C LYS A 8 6.40 -20.63 8.95
N PRO A 9 5.12 -20.83 8.57
CA PRO A 9 4.24 -21.72 9.30
C PRO A 9 4.79 -23.15 9.24
N ILE A 10 4.58 -23.91 10.29
CA ILE A 10 4.87 -25.35 10.27
C ILE A 10 3.75 -26.08 9.54
N ASP A 11 4.06 -27.23 8.95
CA ASP A 11 3.04 -28.14 8.46
C ASP A 11 2.24 -28.69 9.64
N VAL A 12 0.93 -28.42 9.65
CA VAL A 12 0.00 -28.84 10.70
C VAL A 12 -0.81 -30.08 10.34
N SER A 13 -0.64 -30.63 9.14
CA SER A 13 -1.38 -31.81 8.66
C SER A 13 -1.22 -33.06 9.53
N GLY A 14 -0.13 -33.12 10.28
CA GLY A 14 0.13 -34.21 11.23
C GLY A 14 -0.35 -33.97 12.68
N LEU A 15 -0.98 -32.83 12.95
CA LEU A 15 -1.44 -32.50 14.29
C LEU A 15 -2.81 -33.13 14.58
N THR A 16 -3.03 -33.47 15.86
CA THR A 16 -4.34 -33.91 16.35
C THR A 16 -4.99 -32.75 17.08
N PHE A 17 -6.05 -32.18 16.51
CA PHE A 17 -6.71 -31.01 17.06
C PHE A 17 -7.67 -31.31 18.22
N GLY A 18 -8.00 -32.60 18.46
CA GLY A 18 -9.00 -33.00 19.45
C GLY A 18 -10.42 -32.66 18.98
N THR A 19 -11.43 -33.09 19.71
CA THR A 19 -12.84 -32.99 19.29
C THR A 19 -13.34 -31.53 19.07
N ASN A 20 -12.80 -30.59 19.83
CA ASN A 20 -13.22 -29.18 19.77
C ASN A 20 -12.15 -28.29 19.14
N GLY A 21 -11.09 -28.88 18.58
CA GLY A 21 -10.05 -28.13 17.87
C GLY A 21 -10.50 -27.82 16.47
N PHE A 22 -9.92 -26.77 15.89
CA PHE A 22 -10.17 -26.33 14.53
C PHE A 22 -8.87 -25.80 13.91
N TYR A 23 -8.84 -25.72 12.58
CA TYR A 23 -7.79 -25.09 11.81
C TYR A 23 -8.42 -24.30 10.64
N LEU A 24 -8.24 -23.00 10.63
CA LEU A 24 -8.73 -22.12 9.56
C LEU A 24 -7.53 -21.65 8.75
N ASP A 25 -7.47 -22.00 7.48
CA ASP A 25 -6.42 -21.52 6.57
C ASP A 25 -6.90 -20.40 5.65
N TYR A 26 -8.22 -20.17 5.59
CA TYR A 26 -8.88 -19.15 4.78
C TYR A 26 -8.61 -19.29 3.27
N GLU A 27 -8.27 -20.49 2.77
CA GLU A 27 -7.94 -20.71 1.36
C GLU A 27 -9.20 -20.70 0.48
N ASP A 28 -10.32 -21.28 0.94
CA ASP A 28 -11.57 -21.27 0.19
C ASP A 28 -12.29 -19.92 0.33
N SER A 29 -12.27 -19.13 -0.75
CA SER A 29 -12.97 -17.84 -0.81
C SER A 29 -14.51 -17.97 -0.76
N GLY A 30 -15.05 -19.14 -0.98
CA GLY A 30 -16.49 -19.44 -0.89
C GLY A 30 -16.95 -19.83 0.52
N ASP A 31 -16.02 -20.19 1.41
CA ASP A 31 -16.26 -20.61 2.79
C ASP A 31 -15.06 -20.27 3.67
N LEU A 32 -14.95 -18.99 4.06
CA LEU A 32 -13.83 -18.51 4.88
C LEU A 32 -13.89 -19.04 6.33
N GLY A 33 -14.97 -19.71 6.70
CA GLY A 33 -15.17 -20.30 8.02
C GLY A 33 -14.87 -21.81 8.08
N ASP A 34 -14.46 -22.45 6.99
CA ASP A 34 -14.23 -23.88 6.88
C ASP A 34 -13.13 -24.38 7.84
N ASP A 35 -13.40 -25.47 8.55
CA ASP A 35 -12.48 -26.12 9.46
C ASP A 35 -11.69 -27.25 8.79
N GLU A 36 -10.51 -26.96 8.31
CA GLU A 36 -9.57 -27.89 7.70
C GLU A 36 -8.90 -28.88 8.69
N SER A 37 -9.29 -28.85 9.96
CA SER A 37 -8.78 -29.84 10.95
C SER A 37 -9.32 -31.26 10.76
N GLY A 38 -10.38 -31.40 9.96
CA GLY A 38 -11.12 -32.64 9.77
C GLY A 38 -12.15 -32.96 10.87
N ASN A 39 -12.37 -32.07 11.82
CA ASN A 39 -13.39 -32.21 12.86
C ASN A 39 -14.77 -31.68 12.45
N GLY A 40 -14.85 -30.83 11.43
CA GLY A 40 -16.07 -30.14 10.99
C GLY A 40 -16.59 -29.14 12.01
N ASN A 41 -15.69 -28.43 12.67
CA ASN A 41 -16.02 -27.36 13.60
C ASN A 41 -16.04 -26.00 12.87
N ASP A 42 -16.80 -25.94 11.77
CA ASP A 42 -16.88 -24.78 10.89
C ASP A 42 -17.44 -23.56 11.63
N PHE A 43 -16.98 -22.39 11.21
CA PHE A 43 -17.45 -21.11 11.71
C PHE A 43 -18.41 -20.48 10.71
N THR A 44 -19.52 -19.97 11.20
CA THR A 44 -20.44 -19.19 10.35
C THR A 44 -19.89 -17.78 10.15
N GLU A 45 -19.66 -17.40 8.92
CA GLU A 45 -19.16 -16.08 8.57
C GLU A 45 -20.22 -15.02 8.84
N VAL A 46 -19.78 -13.89 9.38
CA VAL A 46 -20.61 -12.72 9.58
C VAL A 46 -19.91 -11.51 8.94
N ASN A 47 -20.49 -11.00 7.88
CA ASN A 47 -19.94 -9.87 7.10
C ASN A 47 -18.55 -10.16 6.46
N LEU A 48 -18.22 -11.43 6.24
CA LEU A 48 -17.08 -11.83 5.42
C LEU A 48 -17.56 -12.24 4.02
N ALA A 49 -16.77 -11.93 3.02
CA ALA A 49 -17.00 -12.25 1.61
C ALA A 49 -15.67 -12.59 0.92
N ALA A 50 -15.71 -13.21 -0.23
CA ALA A 50 -14.52 -13.52 -1.02
C ALA A 50 -13.59 -12.31 -1.29
N THR A 51 -14.12 -11.10 -1.23
CA THR A 51 -13.36 -9.85 -1.38
C THR A 51 -12.55 -9.46 -0.15
N ASP A 52 -12.78 -10.12 0.98
CA ASP A 52 -12.01 -9.92 2.22
C ASP A 52 -10.77 -10.84 2.29
N GLN A 53 -10.70 -11.82 1.36
CA GLN A 53 -9.54 -12.70 1.23
C GLN A 53 -8.38 -11.97 0.54
N MET A 54 -7.18 -12.12 1.07
CA MET A 54 -5.95 -11.61 0.47
C MET A 54 -4.79 -12.60 0.71
N ILE A 55 -3.71 -12.46 -0.08
CA ILE A 55 -2.57 -13.39 -0.01
C ILE A 55 -1.55 -13.04 1.08
N ASP A 56 -1.93 -12.26 2.07
CA ASP A 56 -1.07 -11.90 3.20
C ASP A 56 -0.93 -13.08 4.18
N THR A 57 0.29 -13.54 4.40
CA THR A 57 0.61 -14.64 5.31
C THR A 57 1.86 -14.31 6.12
N CYS A 58 2.12 -15.04 7.21
CA CYS A 58 3.33 -14.82 8.01
C CYS A 58 4.64 -15.06 7.25
N THR A 59 4.61 -15.84 6.17
CA THR A 59 5.76 -16.05 5.28
C THR A 59 5.88 -14.94 4.23
N LYS A 60 4.74 -14.41 3.79
CA LYS A 60 4.60 -13.43 2.73
C LYS A 60 3.76 -12.26 3.28
N ASN A 61 4.35 -11.51 4.20
CA ASN A 61 3.67 -10.40 4.86
C ASN A 61 3.87 -9.12 4.04
N PHE A 62 2.76 -8.47 3.69
CA PHE A 62 2.73 -7.22 2.93
C PHE A 62 2.60 -6.00 3.84
N PRO A 63 3.05 -4.82 3.40
CA PRO A 63 2.76 -3.58 4.11
C PRO A 63 1.25 -3.31 4.17
N ILE A 64 0.85 -2.66 5.25
CA ILE A 64 -0.45 -1.98 5.37
C ILE A 64 -0.20 -0.50 5.66
N GLN A 65 -1.23 0.31 5.64
CA GLN A 65 -1.13 1.71 6.04
C GLN A 65 -0.94 1.80 7.56
N ASN A 66 0.07 2.55 8.01
CA ASN A 66 0.43 2.63 9.41
C ASN A 66 -0.55 3.52 10.19
N SER A 67 -1.53 2.91 10.85
CA SER A 67 -2.54 3.63 11.63
C SER A 67 -2.00 4.32 12.90
N ILE A 68 -0.78 4.01 13.30
CA ILE A 68 -0.12 4.61 14.49
C ILE A 68 0.70 5.84 14.08
N ALA A 69 1.24 5.86 12.85
CA ALA A 69 2.05 6.93 12.30
C ALA A 69 1.33 7.68 11.18
N GLY A 70 0.09 8.09 11.42
CA GLY A 70 -0.63 9.04 10.57
C GLY A 70 -0.52 10.45 11.13
N THR A 71 -0.75 11.48 10.32
CA THR A 71 -0.86 12.84 10.83
C THR A 71 -2.03 12.92 11.80
N SER A 72 -1.75 13.31 13.01
CA SER A 72 -2.73 13.72 14.00
C SER A 72 -2.74 15.23 14.05
N GLY A 73 -3.39 15.87 13.08
CA GLY A 73 -3.70 17.30 13.19
C GLY A 73 -4.71 17.53 14.30
N SER A 74 -4.89 18.79 14.66
CA SER A 74 -5.76 19.20 15.77
C SER A 74 -7.25 18.90 15.54
N VAL A 75 -7.67 18.39 14.37
CA VAL A 75 -9.08 18.32 13.93
C VAL A 75 -9.52 16.94 13.43
N GLY A 76 -8.63 15.96 13.24
CA GLY A 76 -9.06 14.62 12.87
C GLY A 76 -7.95 13.67 12.48
N ALA A 77 -8.06 12.43 12.94
CA ALA A 77 -7.19 11.36 12.50
C ALA A 77 -7.71 10.73 11.20
N ASN A 78 -6.82 10.15 10.41
CA ASN A 78 -7.21 9.23 9.33
C ASN A 78 -8.10 8.11 9.87
N THR A 79 -9.08 7.69 9.10
CA THR A 79 -9.87 6.49 9.40
C THR A 79 -9.39 5.35 8.53
N TYR A 80 -9.22 4.18 9.14
CA TYR A 80 -8.68 3.00 8.48
C TYR A 80 -9.74 1.90 8.45
N THR A 81 -9.87 1.24 7.31
CA THR A 81 -10.71 0.06 7.08
C THR A 81 -10.00 -0.92 6.16
N GLU A 82 -10.63 -2.03 5.80
CA GLU A 82 -10.07 -3.07 4.91
C GLU A 82 -8.67 -3.51 5.37
N GLY A 83 -8.56 -3.95 6.62
CA GLY A 83 -7.27 -4.37 7.17
C GLY A 83 -6.19 -3.29 7.16
N ASN A 84 -6.56 -2.02 7.29
CA ASN A 84 -5.69 -0.84 7.15
C ASN A 84 -5.13 -0.63 5.72
N LEU A 85 -5.77 -1.16 4.70
CA LEU A 85 -5.43 -0.83 3.31
C LEU A 85 -6.19 0.40 2.81
N GLN A 86 -7.42 0.60 3.29
CA GLN A 86 -8.20 1.79 2.95
C GLN A 86 -7.99 2.89 3.99
N VAL A 87 -7.67 4.07 3.50
CA VAL A 87 -7.54 5.30 4.30
C VAL A 87 -8.61 6.29 3.85
N LEU A 88 -9.41 6.78 4.80
CA LEU A 88 -10.22 7.98 4.66
C LEU A 88 -9.50 9.11 5.38
N THR A 89 -9.07 10.12 4.65
CA THR A 89 -8.36 11.27 5.20
C THR A 89 -9.29 12.20 6.00
N PRO A 90 -8.78 13.00 6.95
CA PRO A 90 -9.58 13.94 7.71
C PRO A 90 -10.09 15.07 6.81
N GLN A 91 -11.11 15.78 7.25
CA GLN A 91 -11.60 16.95 6.54
C GLN A 91 -10.88 18.22 7.01
N GLY A 92 -10.31 18.95 6.07
CA GLY A 92 -9.72 20.26 6.35
C GLY A 92 -8.26 20.24 6.82
N GLU A 93 -7.60 19.08 6.80
CA GLU A 93 -6.21 18.93 7.22
C GLU A 93 -5.44 17.98 6.30
N ASN A 94 -4.11 18.02 6.37
CA ASN A 94 -3.25 17.11 5.62
C ASN A 94 -3.26 15.73 6.26
N GLY A 95 -3.84 14.76 5.58
CA GLY A 95 -4.00 13.40 6.07
C GLY A 95 -2.94 12.42 5.56
N ASN A 96 -1.64 12.76 5.66
CA ASN A 96 -0.60 11.84 5.18
C ASN A 96 -0.57 10.53 5.98
N ASN A 97 -0.35 9.45 5.25
CA ASN A 97 -0.14 8.12 5.80
C ASN A 97 0.88 7.34 4.98
N PHE A 98 1.57 6.40 5.61
CA PHE A 98 2.67 5.65 5.01
C PHE A 98 2.56 4.16 5.30
N SER A 99 3.20 3.35 4.45
CA SER A 99 3.31 1.91 4.62
C SER A 99 4.02 1.53 5.94
N THR A 100 3.64 0.39 6.53
CA THR A 100 4.30 -0.15 7.73
C THR A 100 5.71 -0.64 7.46
N ILE A 101 6.02 -1.05 6.23
CA ILE A 101 7.34 -1.51 5.82
C ILE A 101 8.02 -0.40 5.01
N GLY A 102 9.26 -0.09 5.37
CA GLY A 102 10.12 0.83 4.65
C GLY A 102 11.38 0.15 4.14
N VAL A 103 11.97 0.71 3.09
CA VAL A 103 13.11 0.14 2.35
C VAL A 103 14.23 1.16 2.16
N SER A 104 15.47 0.70 2.05
CA SER A 104 16.65 1.57 1.86
C SER A 104 17.42 1.29 0.55
N SER A 105 17.11 0.19 -0.14
CA SER A 105 17.72 -0.30 -1.37
C SER A 105 16.68 -1.04 -2.22
N GLY A 106 17.02 -1.42 -3.45
CA GLY A 106 16.17 -2.20 -4.35
C GLY A 106 15.13 -1.36 -5.10
N LYS A 107 14.31 -2.07 -5.88
CA LYS A 107 13.26 -1.48 -6.74
C LYS A 107 11.92 -2.08 -6.40
N TRP A 108 11.02 -1.24 -5.93
CA TRP A 108 9.76 -1.66 -5.33
C TRP A 108 8.56 -1.05 -6.05
N TYR A 109 7.47 -1.80 -6.13
CA TYR A 109 6.23 -1.36 -6.75
C TYR A 109 5.05 -1.47 -5.79
N GLY A 110 4.11 -0.51 -5.91
CA GLY A 110 2.84 -0.50 -5.19
C GLY A 110 1.80 0.30 -5.97
N GLU A 111 0.53 0.09 -5.66
CA GLU A 111 -0.61 0.74 -6.31
C GLU A 111 -1.54 1.38 -5.29
N PHE A 112 -2.19 2.48 -5.69
CA PHE A 112 -3.15 3.22 -4.87
C PHE A 112 -4.38 3.53 -5.72
N TYR A 113 -5.52 2.99 -5.31
CA TYR A 113 -6.81 3.19 -5.96
C TYR A 113 -7.54 4.38 -5.36
N ILE A 114 -8.00 5.30 -6.19
CA ILE A 114 -8.79 6.47 -5.79
C ILE A 114 -10.25 6.04 -5.73
N LYS A 115 -10.72 5.66 -4.54
CA LYS A 115 -12.06 5.09 -4.32
C LYS A 115 -13.14 6.17 -4.25
N ALA A 116 -12.87 7.26 -3.55
CA ALA A 116 -13.76 8.39 -3.48
C ALA A 116 -12.96 9.67 -3.23
N ASN A 117 -13.49 10.76 -3.74
CA ASN A 117 -12.89 12.06 -3.62
C ASN A 117 -14.02 13.09 -3.49
N SER A 118 -14.29 13.58 -2.30
CA SER A 118 -15.41 14.51 -2.06
C SER A 118 -15.13 15.95 -2.49
N GLY A 119 -13.94 16.22 -2.94
CA GLY A 119 -13.48 17.46 -3.56
C GLY A 119 -12.32 17.06 -4.42
N ILE A 120 -12.56 16.90 -5.67
CA ILE A 120 -11.77 16.32 -6.76
C ILE A 120 -10.24 16.56 -6.65
N GLU A 121 -9.80 17.38 -5.75
CA GLU A 121 -8.62 18.17 -5.95
C GLU A 121 -7.52 17.90 -4.96
N ARG A 122 -7.61 16.83 -4.13
CA ARG A 122 -6.66 16.78 -3.01
C ARG A 122 -6.14 15.43 -2.59
N SER A 123 -6.43 14.38 -3.35
CA SER A 123 -5.73 13.11 -3.17
C SER A 123 -4.26 13.27 -3.49
N LEU A 124 -3.43 12.60 -2.71
CA LEU A 124 -2.00 12.64 -2.85
C LEU A 124 -1.48 11.21 -2.74
N VAL A 125 -0.63 10.82 -3.66
CA VAL A 125 0.13 9.57 -3.57
C VAL A 125 1.62 9.91 -3.62
N GLY A 126 2.42 9.29 -2.77
CA GLY A 126 3.82 9.68 -2.74
C GLY A 126 4.73 8.73 -1.98
N VAL A 127 5.92 9.20 -1.72
CA VAL A 127 6.96 8.49 -0.97
C VAL A 127 7.66 9.41 0.01
N SER A 128 8.12 8.89 1.14
CA SER A 128 8.96 9.62 2.08
C SER A 128 10.11 8.76 2.59
N GLY A 129 11.30 9.32 2.59
CA GLY A 129 12.50 8.80 3.25
C GLY A 129 12.71 9.35 4.66
N ASP A 130 11.81 10.21 5.12
CA ASP A 130 11.83 10.83 6.45
C ASP A 130 10.39 11.02 6.94
N VAL A 131 9.70 9.90 7.15
CA VAL A 131 8.27 9.87 7.52
C VAL A 131 7.97 10.75 8.72
N MET A 132 8.81 10.71 9.76
CA MET A 132 8.57 11.49 10.95
C MET A 132 8.63 13.00 10.64
N ALA A 133 9.58 13.46 9.83
CA ALA A 133 9.65 14.87 9.46
C ALA A 133 8.47 15.28 8.57
N THR A 134 8.01 14.40 7.65
CA THR A 134 6.83 14.65 6.82
C THR A 134 5.57 14.79 7.69
N LEU A 135 5.40 13.92 8.68
CA LEU A 135 4.25 13.95 9.59
C LEU A 135 4.28 15.17 10.52
N LEU A 136 5.45 15.50 11.09
CA LEU A 136 5.61 16.64 11.99
C LEU A 136 5.52 18.00 11.29
N ALA A 137 5.83 18.06 10.00
CA ALA A 137 5.74 19.28 9.22
C ALA A 137 4.29 19.75 9.01
N GLU A 138 3.31 18.88 9.26
CA GLU A 138 1.88 19.15 9.04
C GLU A 138 1.59 19.68 7.62
N ASN A 139 2.45 19.32 6.67
CA ASN A 139 2.41 19.77 5.29
C ASN A 139 2.14 18.61 4.33
N ASN A 140 1.94 18.93 3.08
CA ASN A 140 1.79 17.93 2.04
C ASN A 140 3.07 17.11 1.88
N MET A 141 2.94 15.84 1.57
CA MET A 141 4.03 15.01 1.12
C MET A 141 4.70 15.67 -0.10
N GLY A 142 6.02 15.84 -0.04
CA GLY A 142 6.79 16.62 -1.03
C GLY A 142 7.25 18.00 -0.52
N SER A 143 6.90 18.37 0.71
CA SER A 143 7.27 19.66 1.31
C SER A 143 8.71 19.69 1.84
N LEU A 144 9.30 18.55 2.16
CA LEU A 144 10.62 18.51 2.76
C LEU A 144 11.72 18.88 1.75
N SER A 145 12.59 19.79 2.15
CA SER A 145 13.73 20.20 1.33
C SER A 145 14.65 19.03 0.99
N GLY A 146 15.29 19.08 -0.19
CA GLY A 146 16.24 18.07 -0.64
C GLY A 146 15.57 16.78 -1.11
N ALA A 147 14.33 16.84 -1.52
CA ALA A 147 13.55 15.69 -2.02
C ALA A 147 13.55 14.49 -1.05
N ARG A 148 13.44 14.76 0.25
CA ARG A 148 13.29 13.72 1.29
C ARG A 148 11.90 13.10 1.30
N ASP A 149 10.94 13.77 0.70
CA ASP A 149 9.62 13.26 0.34
C ASP A 149 9.20 13.80 -1.02
N VAL A 150 8.30 13.09 -1.68
CA VAL A 150 7.78 13.46 -3.01
C VAL A 150 6.31 13.09 -3.07
N GLY A 151 5.49 14.03 -3.56
CA GLY A 151 4.07 13.84 -3.79
C GLY A 151 3.69 13.92 -5.27
N TYR A 152 2.75 13.09 -5.69
CA TYR A 152 2.03 13.18 -6.95
C TYR A 152 0.60 13.64 -6.64
N MET A 153 0.28 14.83 -7.13
CA MET A 153 -0.91 15.60 -6.74
C MET A 153 -2.13 15.22 -7.56
N GLY A 154 -3.25 15.00 -6.89
CA GLY A 154 -4.49 14.64 -7.56
C GLY A 154 -5.31 15.81 -8.11
N ASN A 155 -4.96 17.07 -7.78
CA ASN A 155 -5.69 18.24 -8.25
C ASN A 155 -5.50 18.50 -9.76
N ASP A 156 -4.31 18.29 -10.28
CA ASP A 156 -3.92 18.63 -11.66
C ASP A 156 -2.95 17.64 -12.30
N GLY A 157 -2.46 16.65 -11.52
CA GLY A 157 -1.48 15.67 -11.97
C GLY A 157 -0.05 16.22 -11.97
N ASP A 158 0.21 17.22 -11.15
CA ASP A 158 1.53 17.77 -10.93
C ASP A 158 2.32 17.00 -9.86
N LYS A 159 3.62 17.18 -9.81
CA LYS A 159 4.49 16.69 -8.75
C LYS A 159 4.79 17.77 -7.73
N PHE A 160 4.92 17.38 -6.48
CA PHE A 160 5.33 18.26 -5.40
C PHE A 160 6.65 17.75 -4.81
N VAL A 161 7.71 18.55 -4.93
CA VAL A 161 9.08 18.17 -4.55
C VAL A 161 9.79 19.37 -3.93
N SER A 162 10.36 19.16 -2.73
CA SER A 162 11.11 20.22 -2.03
C SER A 162 10.30 21.51 -1.84
N GLY A 163 9.01 21.39 -1.58
CA GLY A 163 8.10 22.52 -1.39
C GLY A 163 7.68 23.22 -2.67
N THR A 164 7.95 22.63 -3.83
CA THR A 164 7.63 23.24 -5.14
C THR A 164 6.74 22.30 -5.95
N GLU A 165 5.58 22.81 -6.35
CA GLU A 165 4.69 22.16 -7.31
C GLU A 165 5.16 22.47 -8.73
N SER A 166 5.12 21.48 -9.61
CA SER A 166 5.52 21.64 -11.00
C SER A 166 4.92 20.55 -11.88
N SER A 167 4.73 20.87 -13.16
CA SER A 167 4.12 19.96 -14.12
C SER A 167 4.83 18.60 -14.18
N TYR A 168 4.02 17.53 -14.21
CA TYR A 168 4.51 16.18 -14.28
C TYR A 168 3.89 15.39 -15.44
N GLY A 169 3.07 16.03 -16.26
CA GLY A 169 2.41 15.43 -17.44
C GLY A 169 1.27 14.47 -17.07
N GLY A 170 0.75 14.56 -15.87
CA GLY A 170 -0.46 13.91 -15.44
C GLY A 170 -1.72 14.71 -15.76
N SER A 171 -2.85 14.23 -15.29
CA SER A 171 -4.12 14.94 -15.21
C SER A 171 -4.68 14.79 -13.80
N ALA A 172 -5.64 15.63 -13.44
CA ALA A 172 -6.35 15.49 -12.19
C ALA A 172 -6.83 14.03 -11.97
N PHE A 173 -6.69 13.55 -10.74
CA PHE A 173 -7.16 12.20 -10.40
C PHE A 173 -8.69 12.17 -10.43
N SER A 174 -9.22 11.05 -10.86
CA SER A 174 -10.64 10.74 -10.86
C SER A 174 -10.92 9.52 -9.99
N VAL A 175 -12.14 9.42 -9.48
CA VAL A 175 -12.60 8.17 -8.86
C VAL A 175 -12.48 7.04 -9.87
N GLY A 176 -11.83 5.97 -9.48
CA GLY A 176 -11.53 4.84 -10.37
C GLY A 176 -10.09 4.81 -10.86
N ASP A 177 -9.32 5.88 -10.71
CA ASP A 177 -7.92 5.87 -11.09
C ASP A 177 -7.08 4.97 -10.17
N VAL A 178 -6.11 4.31 -10.77
CA VAL A 178 -5.06 3.56 -10.07
C VAL A 178 -3.73 4.27 -10.30
N ILE A 179 -3.11 4.67 -9.20
CA ILE A 179 -1.82 5.36 -9.19
C ILE A 179 -0.73 4.36 -8.85
N GLY A 180 0.12 4.02 -9.82
CA GLY A 180 1.28 3.16 -9.60
C GLY A 180 2.47 3.96 -9.07
N VAL A 181 3.23 3.37 -8.15
CA VAL A 181 4.45 3.92 -7.56
C VAL A 181 5.60 2.95 -7.84
N ALA A 182 6.55 3.36 -8.68
CA ALA A 182 7.78 2.63 -8.96
C ALA A 182 8.94 3.34 -8.25
N LEU A 183 9.35 2.81 -7.10
CA LEU A 183 10.40 3.36 -6.24
C LEU A 183 11.72 2.63 -6.50
N ASP A 184 12.69 3.31 -7.11
CA ASP A 184 14.02 2.78 -7.43
C ASP A 184 15.07 3.41 -6.51
N LEU A 185 15.43 2.70 -5.46
CA LEU A 185 16.40 3.16 -4.48
C LEU A 185 17.86 2.91 -4.90
N ASP A 186 18.07 2.07 -5.89
CA ASP A 186 19.42 1.86 -6.46
C ASP A 186 19.85 3.07 -7.28
N ASN A 187 18.90 3.66 -8.02
CA ASN A 187 19.10 4.88 -8.80
C ASN A 187 18.62 6.16 -8.11
N ARG A 188 18.04 6.03 -6.91
CA ARG A 188 17.49 7.16 -6.15
C ARG A 188 16.46 7.97 -6.93
N THR A 189 15.46 7.25 -7.45
CA THR A 189 14.35 7.84 -8.20
C THR A 189 13.01 7.23 -7.82
N VAL A 190 11.94 7.99 -8.05
CA VAL A 190 10.56 7.48 -8.05
C VAL A 190 9.90 7.87 -9.36
N ASN A 191 9.02 7.02 -9.86
CA ASN A 191 8.19 7.29 -11.03
C ASN A 191 6.74 6.91 -10.73
N PHE A 192 5.83 7.86 -10.93
CA PHE A 192 4.41 7.60 -10.74
C PHE A 192 3.74 7.32 -12.09
N ALA A 193 2.73 6.44 -12.03
CA ALA A 193 1.86 6.16 -13.17
C ALA A 193 0.40 6.50 -12.79
N GLN A 194 -0.34 7.03 -13.73
CA GLN A 194 -1.81 7.14 -13.65
C GLN A 194 -2.38 6.17 -14.68
N ASN A 195 -3.13 5.16 -14.22
CA ASN A 195 -3.70 4.11 -15.06
C ASN A 195 -2.66 3.48 -16.01
N ASN A 196 -1.54 3.03 -15.44
CA ASN A 196 -0.40 2.43 -16.15
C ASN A 196 0.38 3.38 -17.10
N SER A 197 0.08 4.68 -17.09
CA SER A 197 0.82 5.67 -17.85
C SER A 197 1.85 6.36 -16.97
N PHE A 198 3.11 5.92 -17.05
CA PHE A 198 4.23 6.50 -16.29
C PHE A 198 4.57 7.91 -16.75
N LYS A 199 4.84 8.82 -15.80
CA LYS A 199 5.01 10.27 -16.05
C LYS A 199 6.46 10.73 -16.14
N GLY A 200 7.40 9.86 -15.75
CA GLY A 200 8.82 10.16 -15.74
C GLY A 200 9.45 10.09 -14.36
N THR A 201 10.76 9.98 -14.31
CA THR A 201 11.49 9.82 -13.05
C THR A 201 11.66 11.14 -12.32
N ILE A 202 11.57 11.09 -10.99
CA ILE A 202 11.86 12.17 -10.06
C ILE A 202 13.04 11.73 -9.21
N SER A 203 14.10 12.53 -9.13
CA SER A 203 15.23 12.23 -8.23
C SER A 203 14.82 12.47 -6.77
N ILE A 204 15.22 11.56 -5.89
CA ILE A 204 14.96 11.61 -4.45
C ILE A 204 16.26 11.64 -3.65
N ALA A 205 16.18 11.97 -2.36
CA ALA A 205 17.35 12.02 -1.48
C ALA A 205 18.12 10.70 -1.46
N SER A 206 19.44 10.80 -1.29
CA SER A 206 20.34 9.63 -1.32
C SER A 206 20.28 8.77 -0.04
N THR A 207 19.64 9.25 1.00
CA THR A 207 19.54 8.59 2.31
C THR A 207 18.08 8.49 2.75
N GLY A 208 17.82 7.66 3.73
CA GLY A 208 16.50 7.48 4.33
C GLY A 208 15.99 6.04 4.20
N ILE A 209 15.03 5.73 5.06
CA ILE A 209 14.19 4.53 4.92
C ILE A 209 12.90 4.98 4.25
N TRP A 210 12.70 4.55 3.03
CA TRP A 210 11.64 5.03 2.16
C TRP A 210 10.37 4.22 2.32
N HIS A 211 9.27 4.92 2.48
CA HIS A 211 7.92 4.38 2.57
C HIS A 211 7.07 4.94 1.44
N MET A 212 6.23 4.10 0.87
CA MET A 212 5.15 4.55 -0.01
C MET A 212 3.96 4.99 0.84
N GLY A 213 3.21 5.96 0.36
CA GLY A 213 2.10 6.50 1.13
C GLY A 213 1.06 7.22 0.30
N CYS A 214 0.00 7.61 0.98
CA CYS A 214 -1.08 8.40 0.43
C CYS A 214 -1.57 9.43 1.43
N GLY A 215 -2.35 10.37 0.97
CA GLY A 215 -2.89 11.41 1.82
C GLY A 215 -3.78 12.37 1.05
N ASP A 216 -3.98 13.53 1.62
CA ASP A 216 -4.64 14.64 0.96
C ASP A 216 -3.93 15.97 1.27
N VAL A 217 -4.23 16.98 0.48
CA VAL A 217 -3.83 18.36 0.70
C VAL A 217 -4.97 19.14 1.33
N SER A 218 -4.71 19.89 2.38
CA SER A 218 -5.73 20.60 3.15
C SER A 218 -6.65 21.48 2.29
N GLY A 219 -7.92 21.58 2.66
CA GLY A 219 -8.90 22.44 1.98
C GLY A 219 -10.34 21.98 2.00
N GLY A 220 -10.73 21.14 2.97
CA GLY A 220 -12.14 20.80 3.21
C GLY A 220 -12.65 19.55 2.48
N ALA A 221 -11.84 18.91 1.68
CA ALA A 221 -12.15 17.66 1.00
C ALA A 221 -11.59 16.45 1.77
N ARG A 222 -12.13 15.28 1.50
CA ARG A 222 -11.63 13.99 2.00
C ARG A 222 -11.29 13.10 0.82
N ALA A 223 -10.15 12.42 0.89
CA ALA A 223 -9.81 11.34 -0.02
C ALA A 223 -10.11 9.99 0.62
N THR A 224 -10.64 9.05 -0.16
CA THR A 224 -10.66 7.64 0.21
C THR A 224 -9.77 6.91 -0.77
N ILE A 225 -8.68 6.36 -0.27
CA ILE A 225 -7.64 5.72 -1.07
C ILE A 225 -7.43 4.31 -0.54
N VAL A 226 -7.35 3.33 -1.44
CA VAL A 226 -7.04 1.94 -1.08
C VAL A 226 -5.66 1.60 -1.62
N ALA A 227 -4.75 1.22 -0.72
CA ALA A 227 -3.40 0.78 -1.09
C ALA A 227 -3.40 -0.70 -1.45
N ASN A 228 -2.56 -1.07 -2.41
CA ASN A 228 -2.21 -2.45 -2.74
C ASN A 228 -0.70 -2.53 -2.92
N TYR A 229 -0.04 -3.27 -2.04
CA TYR A 229 1.39 -3.56 -2.15
C TYR A 229 1.65 -4.93 -2.78
N GLY A 230 0.60 -5.55 -3.34
CA GLY A 230 0.58 -6.85 -3.97
C GLY A 230 -0.32 -7.87 -3.28
N GLN A 231 -1.03 -7.53 -2.21
CA GLN A 231 -1.91 -8.47 -1.51
C GLN A 231 -3.29 -8.62 -2.14
N ASP A 232 -3.80 -7.59 -2.84
CA ASP A 232 -5.15 -7.63 -3.43
C ASP A 232 -5.31 -6.64 -4.60
N SER A 233 -5.38 -7.15 -5.83
CA SER A 233 -5.60 -6.33 -7.05
C SER A 233 -7.04 -5.88 -7.26
N SER A 234 -7.97 -6.32 -6.42
CA SER A 234 -9.37 -5.85 -6.44
C SER A 234 -9.59 -4.58 -5.63
N PHE A 235 -8.60 -4.19 -4.79
CA PHE A 235 -8.71 -3.08 -3.85
C PHE A 235 -9.94 -3.21 -2.95
N ALA A 236 -10.01 -4.31 -2.20
CA ALA A 236 -11.13 -4.70 -1.37
C ALA A 236 -12.45 -4.74 -2.15
N GLY A 237 -12.45 -5.43 -3.28
CA GLY A 237 -13.63 -5.60 -4.13
C GLY A 237 -14.10 -4.33 -4.85
N SER A 238 -13.31 -3.24 -4.82
CA SER A 238 -13.69 -1.98 -5.47
C SER A 238 -13.68 -2.07 -6.98
N ILE A 239 -12.82 -2.93 -7.55
CA ILE A 239 -12.73 -3.20 -9.00
C ILE A 239 -12.51 -4.68 -9.25
N THR A 240 -12.67 -5.11 -10.50
CA THR A 240 -12.33 -6.48 -10.90
C THR A 240 -10.83 -6.70 -10.79
N ALA A 241 -10.43 -7.75 -10.07
CA ALA A 241 -9.05 -8.17 -9.93
C ALA A 241 -8.41 -8.50 -11.30
N ALA A 242 -7.15 -8.15 -11.48
CA ALA A 242 -6.38 -8.44 -12.68
C ALA A 242 -5.25 -9.44 -12.44
N ASN A 243 -4.76 -9.53 -11.19
CA ASN A 243 -3.78 -10.51 -10.70
C ASN A 243 -2.47 -10.54 -11.50
N ASN A 244 -2.00 -9.36 -11.95
CA ASN A 244 -0.66 -9.27 -12.53
C ASN A 244 0.39 -9.41 -11.43
N THR A 245 1.46 -10.15 -11.71
CA THR A 245 2.56 -10.38 -10.77
C THR A 245 3.82 -9.62 -11.20
N ASP A 246 4.78 -9.52 -10.28
CA ASP A 246 6.14 -9.11 -10.62
C ASP A 246 6.93 -10.22 -11.36
N GLU A 247 8.21 -9.99 -11.66
CA GLU A 247 9.04 -10.94 -12.38
C GLU A 247 9.38 -12.21 -11.57
N HIS A 248 9.13 -12.21 -10.25
CA HIS A 248 9.28 -13.38 -9.38
C HIS A 248 7.96 -14.13 -9.15
N SER A 249 6.91 -13.77 -9.91
CA SER A 249 5.55 -14.30 -9.74
C SER A 249 4.95 -13.99 -8.36
N GLU A 250 5.41 -12.91 -7.74
CA GLU A 250 4.92 -12.40 -6.47
C GLU A 250 3.93 -11.24 -6.67
N GLY A 251 3.02 -11.12 -5.71
CA GLY A 251 2.02 -10.06 -5.68
C GLY A 251 0.85 -10.25 -6.64
N LEU A 252 -0.19 -9.49 -6.37
CA LEU A 252 -1.39 -9.35 -7.20
C LEU A 252 -1.59 -7.85 -7.46
N PHE A 253 -1.39 -7.41 -8.70
CA PHE A 253 -1.52 -6.01 -9.09
C PHE A 253 -2.56 -5.80 -10.17
N LYS A 254 -3.14 -4.59 -10.22
CA LYS A 254 -4.02 -4.18 -11.32
C LYS A 254 -3.24 -4.06 -12.62
N TYR A 255 -2.04 -3.51 -12.54
CA TYR A 255 -1.12 -3.37 -13.67
C TYR A 255 0.20 -4.09 -13.39
N SER A 256 0.81 -4.67 -14.42
CA SER A 256 2.10 -5.33 -14.24
C SER A 256 3.15 -4.33 -13.75
N PRO A 257 3.89 -4.65 -12.68
CA PRO A 257 5.05 -3.85 -12.28
C PRO A 257 6.01 -3.64 -13.46
N PRO A 258 6.69 -2.49 -13.56
CA PRO A 258 7.74 -2.31 -14.55
C PRO A 258 8.85 -3.34 -14.36
N SER A 259 9.53 -3.72 -15.46
CA SER A 259 10.64 -4.68 -15.39
C SER A 259 11.70 -4.26 -14.37
N GLY A 260 12.11 -5.19 -13.52
CA GLY A 260 13.08 -5.00 -12.45
C GLY A 260 12.47 -4.41 -11.15
N PHE A 261 11.18 -4.10 -11.12
CA PHE A 261 10.50 -3.71 -9.89
C PHE A 261 9.74 -4.91 -9.31
N ILE A 262 9.89 -5.11 -8.02
CA ILE A 262 9.33 -6.25 -7.31
C ILE A 262 8.31 -5.82 -6.25
N THR A 263 7.53 -6.77 -5.83
CA THR A 263 6.52 -6.65 -4.79
C THR A 263 7.16 -6.38 -3.44
N LEU A 264 6.65 -5.38 -2.72
CA LEU A 264 7.10 -5.11 -1.36
C LEU A 264 6.42 -6.07 -0.38
N ASN A 265 7.12 -7.14 -0.05
CA ASN A 265 6.71 -8.11 0.97
C ASN A 265 7.92 -8.71 1.69
N SER A 266 7.67 -9.46 2.78
CA SER A 266 8.75 -10.05 3.59
C SER A 266 9.59 -11.09 2.84
N THR A 267 9.02 -11.82 1.89
CA THR A 267 9.75 -12.78 1.04
C THR A 267 10.78 -12.07 0.18
N ASN A 268 10.34 -11.10 -0.62
CA ASN A 268 11.23 -10.34 -1.50
C ASN A 268 12.26 -9.51 -0.72
N LEU A 269 11.89 -9.00 0.46
CA LEU A 269 12.85 -8.33 1.35
C LEU A 269 13.94 -9.27 1.85
N GLY A 270 13.59 -10.49 2.19
CA GLY A 270 14.58 -11.50 2.64
C GLY A 270 15.51 -11.97 1.52
N GLU A 271 15.03 -12.02 0.29
CA GLU A 271 15.79 -12.55 -0.85
C GLU A 271 16.51 -11.45 -1.65
N TYR A 272 15.91 -10.26 -1.77
CA TYR A 272 16.38 -9.21 -2.69
C TYR A 272 16.51 -7.83 -2.02
N GLY A 273 16.15 -7.71 -0.76
CA GLY A 273 16.07 -6.42 -0.06
C GLY A 273 17.40 -5.83 0.40
N GLY A 274 18.51 -6.52 0.22
CA GLY A 274 19.92 -6.12 0.34
C GLY A 274 20.30 -5.27 1.55
#